data_0b60b1619caaed41bc0575469dac9b7c
#
_entry.id   0b60b1619caaed41bc0575469dac9b7c
#
_cell.length_a   1.000
_cell.length_b   1.000
_cell.length_c   1.000
_cell.angle_alpha   90.00
_cell.angle_beta   90.00
_cell.angle_gamma   90.00
#
_symmetry.space_group_name_H-M   'P 1'
#
loop_
_entity.id
_entity.type
_entity.pdbx_description
1 polymer ?
#
loop_
_entity_poly.entity_id
_entity_poly.type
_entity_poly.pdbx_seq_one_letter_code
_entity_poly.pdbx_strand_id
1 'polypeptide(L)'
;MKRLEIYFDSFYTEKMKEELREYGIDQYFIVPVVHSSWSKTFKHFNTHVWPGTDSILVTYLEDRHAQEIIRIIKIMKIDLGRGISMCAFILPFEDIIL
;
A
#
# COMPACT_ATOMS: atom_id res chain seq x y z
N MET A 1 -1.55 -1.09 -18.87
CA MET A 1 -0.80 -0.94 -17.61
C MET A 1 -1.63 -0.23 -16.55
N LYS A 2 -1.34 -0.53 -15.31
CA LYS A 2 -2.04 0.06 -14.17
C LYS A 2 -1.05 0.65 -13.18
N ARG A 3 -1.45 1.74 -12.54
CA ARG A 3 -0.75 2.30 -11.40
C ARG A 3 -1.37 1.74 -10.13
N LEU A 4 -0.54 1.15 -9.28
CA LEU A 4 -0.94 0.65 -7.97
C LEU A 4 -0.42 1.59 -6.89
N GLU A 5 -1.31 2.06 -6.03
CA GLU A 5 -0.97 2.83 -4.84
C GLU A 5 -1.47 2.08 -3.63
N ILE A 6 -0.58 1.74 -2.71
CA ILE A 6 -0.93 1.06 -1.46
C ILE A 6 -0.63 2.02 -0.32
N TYR A 7 -1.66 2.31 0.47
CA TYR A 7 -1.58 3.13 1.69
C TYR A 7 -1.66 2.19 2.88
N PHE A 8 -0.65 2.21 3.73
CA PHE A 8 -0.55 1.24 4.83
C PHE A 8 0.16 1.86 6.03
N ASP A 9 -0.07 1.28 7.21
CA ASP A 9 0.65 1.64 8.42
C ASP A 9 2.16 1.46 8.20
N SER A 10 2.95 2.50 8.50
CA SER A 10 4.40 2.52 8.28
C SER A 10 5.13 1.37 9.00
N PHE A 11 4.55 0.85 10.08
CA PHE A 11 5.09 -0.31 10.79
C PHE A 11 5.26 -1.53 9.88
N TYR A 12 4.42 -1.66 8.87
CA TYR A 12 4.40 -2.82 7.97
C TYR A 12 5.21 -2.64 6.68
N THR A 13 6.06 -1.62 6.59
CA THR A 13 6.82 -1.31 5.38
C THR A 13 7.67 -2.49 4.91
N GLU A 14 8.44 -3.10 5.80
CA GLU A 14 9.30 -4.21 5.43
C GLU A 14 8.50 -5.45 5.02
N LYS A 15 7.40 -5.73 5.72
CA LYS A 15 6.50 -6.83 5.35
C LYS A 15 5.89 -6.60 3.96
N MET A 16 5.49 -5.38 3.65
CA MET A 16 4.95 -5.02 2.35
C MET A 16 5.98 -5.26 1.23
N LYS A 17 7.21 -4.82 1.44
CA LYS A 17 8.29 -5.04 0.48
C LYS A 17 8.55 -6.53 0.23
N GLU A 18 8.58 -7.34 1.29
CA GLU A 18 8.81 -8.77 1.19
C GLU A 18 7.70 -9.47 0.41
N GLU A 19 6.46 -9.17 0.73
CA GLU A 19 5.31 -9.76 0.05
C GLU A 19 5.31 -9.42 -1.45
N LEU A 20 5.55 -8.17 -1.80
CA LEU A 20 5.60 -7.77 -3.21
C LEU A 20 6.77 -8.40 -3.94
N ARG A 21 7.92 -8.57 -3.28
CA ARG A 21 9.09 -9.21 -3.87
C ARG A 21 8.80 -10.66 -4.25
N GLU A 22 8.04 -11.39 -3.46
CA GLU A 22 7.65 -12.77 -3.77
C GLU A 22 6.87 -12.88 -5.08
N TYR A 23 6.21 -11.80 -5.50
CA TYR A 23 5.47 -11.73 -6.76
C TYR A 23 6.23 -10.99 -7.87
N GLY A 24 7.54 -10.82 -7.68
CA GLY A 24 8.40 -10.21 -8.68
C GLY A 24 8.35 -8.69 -8.75
N ILE A 25 7.72 -8.04 -7.77
CA ILE A 25 7.64 -6.58 -7.72
C ILE A 25 8.73 -6.05 -6.80
N ASP A 26 9.79 -5.53 -7.40
CA ASP A 26 10.93 -4.94 -6.70
C ASP A 26 11.25 -3.51 -7.16
N GLN A 27 10.45 -2.97 -8.08
CA GLN A 27 10.58 -1.59 -8.55
C GLN A 27 9.36 -0.79 -8.09
N TYR A 28 9.58 0.16 -7.20
CA TYR A 28 8.52 0.98 -6.63
C TYR A 28 9.09 2.26 -6.03
N PHE A 29 8.20 3.21 -5.79
CA PHE A 29 8.49 4.40 -4.99
C PHE A 29 7.79 4.28 -3.66
N ILE A 30 8.43 4.77 -2.59
CA ILE A 30 7.81 4.85 -1.27
C ILE A 30 7.83 6.29 -0.79
N VAL A 31 6.66 6.77 -0.38
CA VAL A 31 6.54 7.96 0.46
C VAL A 31 6.52 7.44 1.90
N PRO A 32 7.61 7.63 2.66
CA PRO A 32 7.77 6.91 3.93
C PRO A 32 6.86 7.40 5.06
N VAL A 33 6.44 8.65 5.02
CA VAL A 33 5.65 9.23 6.10
C VAL A 33 4.54 10.09 5.53
N VAL A 34 3.30 9.71 5.81
CA VAL A 34 2.12 10.53 5.56
C VAL A 34 1.21 10.47 6.79
N HIS A 35 0.49 11.55 7.05
CA HIS A 35 -0.56 11.55 8.05
C HIS A 35 -1.87 11.10 7.41
N SER A 36 -2.68 10.37 8.16
CA SER A 36 -3.89 9.76 7.62
C SER A 36 -5.05 9.82 8.58
N SER A 37 -6.21 10.17 8.07
CA SER A 37 -7.50 10.03 8.77
C SER A 37 -8.47 9.17 7.97
N TRP A 38 -7.94 8.32 7.10
CA TRP A 38 -8.75 7.45 6.25
C TRP A 38 -9.61 6.48 7.05
N SER A 39 -9.02 5.86 8.07
CA SER A 39 -9.76 4.96 8.95
C SER A 39 -10.70 5.74 9.86
N LYS A 40 -11.92 5.25 10.04
CA LYS A 40 -12.87 5.82 11.00
C LYS A 40 -12.50 5.52 12.44
N THR A 41 -11.69 4.48 12.66
CA THR A 41 -11.33 3.98 13.99
C THR A 41 -9.97 4.48 14.43
N PHE A 42 -9.01 4.55 13.52
CA PHE A 42 -7.63 4.93 13.81
C PHE A 42 -7.19 6.04 12.87
N LYS A 43 -6.48 7.01 13.43
CA LYS A 43 -5.85 8.08 12.67
C LYS A 43 -4.36 8.04 12.94
N HIS A 44 -3.56 8.37 11.94
CA HIS A 44 -2.11 8.39 12.04
C HIS A 44 -1.61 9.82 11.78
N PHE A 45 -1.50 10.59 12.83
CA PHE A 45 -1.05 11.99 12.76
C PHE A 45 0.31 12.20 13.42
N ASN A 46 0.96 11.11 13.86
CA ASN A 46 2.23 11.16 14.57
C ASN A 46 2.16 12.07 15.80
N THR A 47 1.06 12.00 16.55
CA THR A 47 0.82 12.77 17.76
C THR A 47 0.64 11.86 18.96
N HIS A 48 0.62 12.43 20.17
CA HIS A 48 0.38 11.67 21.39
C HIS A 48 -0.98 10.98 21.40
N VAL A 49 -2.01 11.64 20.87
CA VAL A 49 -3.38 11.10 20.81
C VAL A 49 -3.55 10.11 19.64
N TRP A 50 -2.93 10.44 18.49
CA TRP A 50 -2.97 9.62 17.29
C TRP A 50 -1.56 9.28 16.86
N PRO A 51 -0.90 8.28 17.52
CA PRO A 51 0.47 7.91 17.19
C PRO A 51 0.56 7.18 15.84
N GLY A 52 1.78 7.14 15.32
CA GLY A 52 2.07 6.44 14.08
C GLY A 52 1.86 7.28 12.84
N THR A 53 2.27 6.72 11.73
CA THR A 53 2.15 7.30 10.39
C THR A 53 1.76 6.22 9.41
N ASP A 54 1.29 6.64 8.23
CA ASP A 54 1.14 5.76 7.09
C ASP A 54 2.27 5.98 6.09
N SER A 55 2.43 5.02 5.21
CA SER A 55 3.34 5.09 4.06
C SER A 55 2.56 4.82 2.80
N ILE A 56 3.09 5.28 1.67
CA ILE A 56 2.50 5.01 0.35
C ILE A 56 3.54 4.31 -0.49
N LEU A 57 3.19 3.14 -1.03
CA LEU A 57 4.00 2.45 -2.02
C LEU A 57 3.32 2.61 -3.37
N VAL A 58 4.08 3.07 -4.37
CA VAL A 58 3.58 3.27 -5.73
C VAL A 58 4.39 2.42 -6.69
N THR A 59 3.70 1.61 -7.47
CA THR A 59 4.33 0.83 -8.52
C THR A 59 3.42 0.75 -9.74
N TYR A 60 3.94 0.18 -10.81
CA TYR A 60 3.23 0.03 -12.07
C TYR A 60 3.16 -1.43 -12.45
N LEU A 61 2.00 -1.88 -12.89
CA LEU A 61 1.72 -3.28 -13.19
C LEU A 61 1.22 -3.43 -14.60
N GLU A 62 1.59 -4.54 -15.23
CA GLU A 62 0.90 -4.98 -16.43
C GLU A 62 -0.52 -5.44 -16.04
N ASP A 63 -1.48 -5.26 -16.93
CA ASP A 63 -2.89 -5.57 -16.65
C ASP A 63 -3.08 -7.01 -16.18
N ARG A 64 -2.32 -7.95 -16.72
CA ARG A 64 -2.38 -9.37 -16.36
C ARG A 64 -2.02 -9.65 -14.90
N HIS A 65 -1.18 -8.78 -14.29
CA HIS A 65 -0.74 -8.94 -12.91
C HIS A 65 -1.64 -8.22 -11.91
N ALA A 66 -2.42 -7.24 -12.39
CA ALA A 66 -3.20 -6.38 -11.51
C ALA A 66 -4.20 -7.17 -10.64
N GLN A 67 -4.92 -8.12 -11.21
CA GLN A 67 -5.91 -8.90 -10.46
C GLN A 67 -5.27 -9.78 -9.39
N GLU A 68 -4.13 -10.37 -9.69
CA GLU A 68 -3.39 -11.19 -8.73
C GLU A 68 -2.91 -10.35 -7.55
N ILE A 69 -2.35 -9.18 -7.81
CA ILE A 69 -1.87 -8.29 -6.77
C ILE A 69 -3.03 -7.78 -5.90
N ILE A 70 -4.19 -7.46 -6.48
CA ILE A 70 -5.38 -7.09 -5.73
C ILE A 70 -5.76 -8.20 -4.74
N ARG A 71 -5.76 -9.44 -5.19
CA ARG A 71 -6.07 -10.60 -4.35
C ARG A 71 -5.11 -10.72 -3.19
N ILE A 72 -3.81 -10.55 -3.44
CA ILE A 72 -2.77 -10.62 -2.43
C ILE A 72 -2.95 -9.52 -1.38
N ILE A 73 -3.24 -8.31 -1.81
CA ILE A 73 -3.48 -7.18 -0.90
C ILE A 73 -4.71 -7.45 -0.03
N LYS A 74 -5.77 -8.01 -0.59
CA LYS A 74 -6.96 -8.39 0.18
C LYS A 74 -6.64 -9.44 1.24
N ILE A 75 -5.82 -10.43 0.91
CA ILE A 75 -5.37 -11.47 1.85
C ILE A 75 -4.52 -10.84 2.95
N MET A 76 -3.57 -9.99 2.61
CA MET A 76 -2.74 -9.29 3.60
C MET A 76 -3.61 -8.47 4.56
N LYS A 77 -4.61 -7.79 4.05
CA LYS A 77 -5.52 -6.99 4.87
C LYS A 77 -6.28 -7.84 5.89
N ILE A 78 -6.70 -9.03 5.50
CA ILE A 78 -7.35 -9.99 6.39
C ILE A 78 -6.37 -10.49 7.45
N ASP A 79 -5.16 -10.86 7.06
CA ASP A 79 -4.13 -11.41 7.95
C ASP A 79 -3.67 -10.39 8.99
N LEU A 80 -3.58 -9.12 8.62
CA LEU A 80 -3.17 -8.05 9.53
C LEU A 80 -4.24 -7.66 10.53
N GLY A 81 -5.50 -8.02 10.27
CA GLY A 81 -6.60 -7.82 11.20
C GLY A 81 -7.34 -6.50 11.04
N ARG A 82 -8.42 -6.35 11.82
CA ARG A 82 -9.39 -5.24 11.68
C ARG A 82 -8.86 -3.87 12.09
N GLY A 83 -7.88 -3.81 12.96
CA GLY A 83 -7.35 -2.55 13.46
C GLY A 83 -6.29 -1.89 12.55
N ILE A 84 -5.99 -2.50 11.42
CA ILE A 84 -4.91 -2.05 10.55
C ILE A 84 -5.49 -1.20 9.42
N SER A 85 -4.98 0.02 9.30
CA SER A 85 -5.31 0.89 8.18
C SER A 85 -4.54 0.45 6.94
N MET A 86 -5.26 0.02 5.92
CA MET A 86 -4.68 -0.32 4.63
C MET A 86 -5.73 -0.13 3.55
N CYS A 87 -5.36 0.57 2.48
CA CYS A 87 -6.17 0.64 1.27
C CYS A 87 -5.27 0.66 0.04
N ALA A 88 -5.83 0.29 -1.09
CA ALA A 88 -5.11 0.28 -2.34
C ALA A 88 -5.98 0.83 -3.45
N PHE A 89 -5.35 1.54 -4.37
CA PHE A 89 -5.99 2.10 -5.55
C PHE A 89 -5.30 1.58 -6.78
N ILE A 90 -6.09 1.18 -7.77
CA ILE A 90 -5.58 0.77 -9.06
C ILE A 90 -6.17 1.72 -10.09
N LEU A 91 -5.28 2.41 -10.79
CA LEU A 91 -5.66 3.43 -11.75
C LEU A 91 -5.09 3.10 -13.13
N PRO A 92 -5.88 3.27 -14.19
CA PRO A 92 -5.35 3.16 -15.54
C PRO A 92 -4.46 4.38 -15.83
N PHE A 93 -3.47 4.20 -16.68
CA PHE A 93 -2.70 5.32 -17.23
C PHE A 93 -2.36 5.04 -18.68
N GLU A 94 -2.11 6.10 -19.45
CA GLU A 94 -1.94 5.99 -20.90
C GLU A 94 -0.50 5.68 -21.31
N ASP A 95 0.47 6.26 -20.62
CA ASP A 95 1.87 6.13 -21.01
C ASP A 95 2.79 6.27 -19.81
N ILE A 96 4.01 5.77 -19.98
CA ILE A 96 5.07 5.88 -18.98
C ILE A 96 6.37 6.27 -19.69
N ILE A 97 7.06 7.24 -19.12
CA ILE A 97 8.36 7.69 -19.60
C ILE A 97 9.40 7.26 -18.55
N LEU A 98 10.31 6.39 -18.98
CA LEU A 98 11.33 5.83 -18.11
C LEU A 98 12.69 6.49 -18.32
#